data_c3049188cbe167b204a54079e7f618f5
#
_entry.id   c3049188cbe167b204a54079e7f618f5
#
_cell.length_a   1.000
_cell.length_b   1.000
_cell.length_c   1.000
_cell.angle_alpha   90.00
_cell.angle_beta   90.00
_cell.angle_gamma   90.00
#
_symmetry.space_group_name_H-M   'P 1'
#
loop_
_entity.id
_entity.type
_entity.pdbx_description
1 polymer ?
#
loop_
_entity_poly.entity_id
_entity_poly.type
_entity_poly.pdbx_seq_one_letter_code
_entity_poly.pdbx_strand_id
1 'polypeptide(L)'
;MSDCRRSIFEKLGFVLAAMILSIAPSTAWSAEKISIRYLAQAKKVIPATCRIGHWEITDIKLPDLVVTNQQKAPATVAQVDVIGRVSGVETVRLQISGKPLSEAIAETADMLNKQRSPLRALQLSFGNVVLPEGMLSENGAAAKGQSILLPLSKIAYLHHVGHMKIDGMEIQLTMTSGREKTVVSFPVQLTPYEVKGKYIFPVKGDVQMAFLPLSYIHHRGSASQEFAMDLVGANQKDAASFTAISRPTPRALSDYSIWGREVLAIGEGVVVEMGDQFPEERMSDPAEFTKPGYALGLLKELIPKIGWTNAVAGNYVIIDHKNGEFSAYCHLQEGSVRVKPGDKVHQGMVIARVGNTGNSGAPHLHFQLMDSRDFFTANGLPMMFDNVPAQVMIAEFPVKGNTLSFSDSIFAAVP
;
A
#
# COMPACT_ATOMS: atom_id res chain seq x y z
N MET A 1 40.64 40.20 -41.66
CA MET A 1 40.06 40.51 -40.32
C MET A 1 38.70 39.85 -40.15
N SER A 2 38.60 38.53 -40.16
CA SER A 2 37.32 37.81 -40.03
C SER A 2 37.47 36.39 -39.45
N ASP A 3 38.51 36.09 -38.68
CA ASP A 3 38.70 34.72 -38.19
C ASP A 3 39.12 34.60 -36.72
N CYS A 4 38.82 35.61 -35.90
CA CYS A 4 39.22 35.59 -34.46
C CYS A 4 38.04 35.71 -33.50
N ARG A 5 36.78 35.57 -33.94
CA ARG A 5 35.59 35.65 -33.07
C ARG A 5 34.76 34.35 -32.93
N ARG A 6 35.16 33.27 -33.59
CA ARG A 6 34.45 31.95 -33.49
C ARG A 6 35.05 31.00 -32.45
N SER A 7 36.20 31.29 -31.87
CA SER A 7 36.90 30.37 -30.94
C SER A 7 36.63 30.59 -29.47
N ILE A 8 35.86 31.61 -29.07
CA ILE A 8 35.58 31.90 -27.66
C ILE A 8 34.19 31.40 -27.22
N PHE A 9 33.25 31.22 -28.15
CA PHE A 9 31.91 30.73 -27.80
C PHE A 9 31.78 29.20 -27.78
N GLU A 10 32.71 28.47 -28.39
CA GLU A 10 32.70 26.99 -28.33
C GLU A 10 33.38 26.39 -27.11
N LYS A 11 34.20 27.18 -26.38
CA LYS A 11 34.86 26.73 -25.14
C LYS A 11 34.09 27.06 -23.86
N LEU A 12 33.02 27.84 -23.92
CA LEU A 12 32.15 28.13 -22.76
C LEU A 12 30.86 27.28 -22.75
N GLY A 13 30.60 26.53 -23.82
CA GLY A 13 29.44 25.62 -23.93
C GLY A 13 29.67 24.23 -23.33
N PHE A 14 30.88 23.85 -22.98
CA PHE A 14 31.23 22.50 -22.51
C PHE A 14 31.48 22.34 -20.99
N VAL A 15 31.33 23.40 -20.22
CA VAL A 15 31.55 23.37 -18.75
C VAL A 15 30.25 23.49 -17.95
N LEU A 16 29.08 23.72 -18.61
CA LEU A 16 27.79 23.78 -17.91
C LEU A 16 26.93 22.54 -18.09
N ALA A 17 27.43 21.46 -18.70
CA ALA A 17 26.68 20.23 -18.96
C ALA A 17 27.13 19.03 -18.11
N ALA A 18 27.91 19.23 -17.06
CA ALA A 18 28.48 18.16 -16.25
C ALA A 18 28.29 18.36 -14.74
N MET A 19 27.19 18.96 -14.29
CA MET A 19 26.76 18.95 -12.89
C MET A 19 25.24 18.85 -12.77
N ILE A 20 24.60 17.97 -13.53
CA ILE A 20 23.41 17.30 -13.03
C ILE A 20 23.94 16.08 -12.30
N LEU A 21 24.43 16.29 -11.09
CA LEU A 21 24.49 15.24 -10.11
C LEU A 21 23.06 14.71 -10.01
N SER A 22 22.85 13.48 -10.46
CA SER A 22 21.73 12.67 -10.09
C SER A 22 21.77 12.54 -8.56
N ILE A 23 21.10 13.45 -7.86
CA ILE A 23 20.80 13.28 -6.45
C ILE A 23 19.80 12.13 -6.47
N ALA A 24 20.31 10.91 -6.37
CA ALA A 24 19.51 9.79 -5.94
C ALA A 24 18.84 10.26 -4.63
N PRO A 25 17.51 10.13 -4.47
CA PRO A 25 16.87 10.55 -3.25
C PRO A 25 17.57 9.83 -2.10
N SER A 26 18.20 10.59 -1.21
CA SER A 26 18.83 10.02 -0.03
C SER A 26 17.70 9.43 0.82
N THR A 27 17.55 8.13 0.81
CA THR A 27 16.57 7.39 1.62
C THR A 27 16.91 7.44 3.11
N ALA A 28 17.98 8.11 3.47
CA ALA A 28 18.44 8.28 4.84
C ALA A 28 18.85 9.74 5.11
N TRP A 29 18.50 10.21 6.31
CA TRP A 29 18.90 11.49 6.84
C TRP A 29 19.67 11.27 8.15
N SER A 30 20.77 11.99 8.37
CA SER A 30 21.58 11.87 9.56
C SER A 30 21.94 13.26 10.09
N ALA A 31 21.55 13.53 11.34
CA ALA A 31 22.22 14.54 12.17
C ALA A 31 23.27 13.84 13.00
N GLU A 32 24.27 14.56 13.52
CA GLU A 32 25.40 13.98 14.29
C GLU A 32 24.95 13.02 15.41
N LYS A 33 23.72 13.15 15.91
CA LYS A 33 23.20 12.43 17.08
C LYS A 33 22.16 11.35 16.74
N ILE A 34 21.39 11.50 15.66
CA ILE A 34 20.26 10.63 15.30
C ILE A 34 20.27 10.35 13.80
N SER A 35 20.14 9.11 13.41
CA SER A 35 19.97 8.70 12.01
C SER A 35 18.54 8.24 11.80
N ILE A 36 17.91 8.70 10.72
CA ILE A 36 16.53 8.34 10.34
C ILE A 36 16.54 7.86 8.89
N ARG A 37 15.84 6.74 8.64
CA ARG A 37 15.62 6.24 7.29
C ARG A 37 14.24 5.57 7.18
N TYR A 38 13.77 5.38 5.96
CA TYR A 38 12.61 4.53 5.73
C TYR A 38 12.92 3.07 6.07
N LEU A 39 11.93 2.37 6.62
CA LEU A 39 12.01 0.93 6.82
C LEU A 39 12.07 0.20 5.46
N ALA A 40 11.20 0.58 4.52
CA ALA A 40 11.19 0.07 3.15
C ALA A 40 11.96 1.04 2.23
N GLN A 41 13.14 0.63 1.76
CA GLN A 41 14.06 1.52 1.04
C GLN A 41 13.55 2.01 -0.32
N ALA A 42 12.79 1.19 -1.04
CA ALA A 42 12.28 1.54 -2.37
C ALA A 42 10.87 2.15 -2.34
N LYS A 43 10.33 2.41 -1.13
CA LYS A 43 8.97 2.89 -1.01
C LYS A 43 8.84 4.33 -1.50
N LYS A 44 7.89 4.51 -2.43
CA LYS A 44 7.36 5.82 -2.78
C LYS A 44 6.25 6.19 -1.81
N VAL A 45 6.25 7.42 -1.32
CA VAL A 45 5.12 7.98 -0.57
C VAL A 45 4.21 8.67 -1.58
N ILE A 46 3.14 7.99 -1.96
CA ILE A 46 2.22 8.43 -3.00
C ILE A 46 0.98 9.02 -2.34
N PRO A 47 0.70 10.33 -2.48
CA PRO A 47 -0.57 10.90 -2.05
C PRO A 47 -1.71 10.34 -2.90
N ALA A 48 -2.72 9.75 -2.26
CA ALA A 48 -3.99 9.48 -2.92
C ALA A 48 -4.80 10.78 -2.93
N THR A 49 -5.09 11.29 -4.10
CA THR A 49 -5.85 12.54 -4.25
C THR A 49 -7.15 12.31 -5.00
N CYS A 50 -8.21 12.95 -4.55
CA CYS A 50 -9.50 12.95 -5.21
C CYS A 50 -10.11 14.34 -5.16
N ARG A 51 -10.87 14.69 -6.21
CA ARG A 51 -11.64 15.91 -6.26
C ARG A 51 -13.13 15.61 -6.18
N ILE A 52 -13.81 16.24 -5.21
CA ILE A 52 -15.26 16.18 -5.09
C ILE A 52 -15.78 17.63 -5.13
N GLY A 53 -16.38 18.01 -6.27
CA GLY A 53 -16.77 19.40 -6.51
C GLY A 53 -15.55 20.34 -6.52
N HIS A 54 -15.48 21.25 -5.55
CA HIS A 54 -14.35 22.19 -5.37
C HIS A 54 -13.38 21.77 -4.26
N TRP A 55 -13.60 20.59 -3.65
CA TRP A 55 -12.74 20.06 -2.60
C TRP A 55 -11.70 19.11 -3.15
N GLU A 56 -10.46 19.29 -2.74
CA GLU A 56 -9.36 18.33 -2.92
C GLU A 56 -9.20 17.54 -1.64
N ILE A 57 -9.32 16.23 -1.75
CA ILE A 57 -9.06 15.29 -0.65
C ILE A 57 -7.69 14.67 -0.90
N THR A 58 -6.84 14.69 0.11
CA THR A 58 -5.52 14.07 0.05
C THR A 58 -5.35 13.11 1.22
N ASP A 59 -5.08 11.85 0.92
CA ASP A 59 -4.71 10.83 1.89
C ASP A 59 -3.28 10.38 1.65
N ILE A 60 -2.46 10.39 2.71
CA ILE A 60 -1.08 9.96 2.64
C ILE A 60 -0.84 8.91 3.72
N LYS A 61 -0.46 7.71 3.30
CA LYS A 61 0.07 6.70 4.20
C LYS A 61 1.42 7.14 4.72
N LEU A 62 1.55 7.17 6.04
CA LEU A 62 2.82 7.53 6.66
C LEU A 62 3.86 6.42 6.43
N PRO A 63 5.11 6.77 6.09
CA PRO A 63 6.17 5.79 5.98
C PRO A 63 6.60 5.30 7.37
N ASP A 64 6.89 4.01 7.50
CA ASP A 64 7.55 3.49 8.69
C ASP A 64 9.02 3.90 8.71
N LEU A 65 9.51 4.31 9.88
CA LEU A 65 10.85 4.84 10.04
C LEU A 65 11.69 3.99 10.98
N VAL A 66 12.96 3.83 10.64
CA VAL A 66 14.00 3.33 11.53
C VAL A 66 14.78 4.52 12.05
N VAL A 67 14.75 4.70 13.37
CA VAL A 67 15.45 5.78 14.08
C VAL A 67 16.57 5.17 14.91
N THR A 68 17.81 5.46 14.55
CA THR A 68 19.00 4.92 15.23
C THR A 68 19.67 5.97 16.08
N ASN A 69 19.87 5.68 17.35
CA ASN A 69 20.57 6.57 18.27
C ASN A 69 22.09 6.47 18.07
N GLN A 70 22.73 7.57 17.70
CA GLN A 70 24.18 7.66 17.54
C GLN A 70 24.89 8.26 18.76
N GLN A 71 24.13 8.87 19.69
CA GLN A 71 24.71 9.48 20.90
C GLN A 71 25.05 8.44 21.98
N LYS A 72 25.94 8.84 22.91
CA LYS A 72 26.35 7.95 24.02
C LYS A 72 25.22 7.64 24.99
N ALA A 73 24.40 8.64 25.30
CA ALA A 73 23.25 8.49 26.21
C ALA A 73 22.04 7.85 25.49
N PRO A 74 21.23 7.07 26.20
CA PRO A 74 19.98 6.55 25.64
C PRO A 74 19.05 7.68 25.20
N ALA A 75 18.35 7.45 24.08
CA ALA A 75 17.41 8.41 23.52
C ALA A 75 16.04 7.75 23.26
N THR A 76 14.97 8.47 23.61
CA THR A 76 13.59 8.01 23.48
C THR A 76 12.82 8.92 22.54
N VAL A 77 11.98 8.36 21.68
CA VAL A 77 11.00 9.11 20.87
C VAL A 77 9.80 9.44 21.77
N ALA A 78 9.68 10.70 22.16
CA ALA A 78 8.59 11.15 23.03
C ALA A 78 7.34 11.59 22.25
N GLN A 79 7.53 12.11 21.04
CA GLN A 79 6.46 12.62 20.18
C GLN A 79 6.86 12.58 18.72
N VAL A 80 5.88 12.37 17.88
CA VAL A 80 5.96 12.46 16.42
C VAL A 80 4.94 13.49 15.94
N ASP A 81 5.38 14.51 15.25
CA ASP A 81 4.51 15.46 14.54
C ASP A 81 4.63 15.19 13.04
N VAL A 82 3.50 14.95 12.38
CA VAL A 82 3.41 14.84 10.92
C VAL A 82 2.78 16.13 10.40
N ILE A 83 3.52 16.82 9.55
CA ILE A 83 3.17 18.15 9.06
C ILE A 83 2.94 18.06 7.56
N GLY A 84 1.70 18.32 7.14
CA GLY A 84 1.35 18.48 5.73
C GLY A 84 1.35 19.96 5.33
N ARG A 85 1.84 20.25 4.13
CA ARG A 85 1.99 21.60 3.60
C ARG A 85 1.31 21.74 2.25
N VAL A 86 0.80 22.93 2.00
CA VAL A 86 0.31 23.38 0.69
C VAL A 86 1.13 24.61 0.31
N SER A 87 1.85 24.55 -0.80
CA SER A 87 2.72 25.64 -1.26
C SER A 87 3.69 26.14 -0.17
N GLY A 88 4.26 25.20 0.61
CA GLY A 88 5.17 25.47 1.70
C GLY A 88 4.54 25.92 3.02
N VAL A 89 3.22 26.23 3.03
CA VAL A 89 2.49 26.64 4.24
C VAL A 89 1.98 25.43 4.99
N GLU A 90 2.25 25.34 6.29
CA GLU A 90 1.69 24.32 7.15
C GLU A 90 0.17 24.41 7.15
N THR A 91 -0.50 23.33 6.73
CA THR A 91 -1.95 23.30 6.56
C THR A 91 -2.59 22.27 7.49
N VAL A 92 -1.89 21.18 7.78
CA VAL A 92 -2.34 20.13 8.69
C VAL A 92 -1.18 19.65 9.53
N ARG A 93 -1.46 19.40 10.81
CA ARG A 93 -0.52 18.78 11.77
C ARG A 93 -1.20 17.65 12.50
N LEU A 94 -0.60 16.47 12.44
CA LEU A 94 -0.99 15.31 13.24
C LEU A 94 0.08 15.08 14.31
N GLN A 95 -0.32 15.05 15.57
CA GLN A 95 0.57 14.79 16.70
C GLN A 95 0.31 13.40 17.28
N ILE A 96 1.33 12.62 17.44
CA ILE A 96 1.30 11.26 17.98
C ILE A 96 2.25 11.20 19.17
N SER A 97 1.76 10.87 20.35
CA SER A 97 2.56 10.80 21.58
C SER A 97 1.93 9.90 22.63
N GLY A 98 2.61 9.71 23.75
CA GLY A 98 2.09 8.96 24.88
C GLY A 98 1.86 7.48 24.58
N LYS A 99 0.80 6.93 25.19
CA LYS A 99 0.48 5.49 25.14
C LYS A 99 0.32 4.92 23.73
N PRO A 100 -0.42 5.55 22.79
CA PRO A 100 -0.54 5.02 21.43
C PRO A 100 0.80 4.85 20.72
N LEU A 101 1.71 5.79 20.86
CA LEU A 101 3.05 5.72 20.27
C LEU A 101 3.90 4.63 20.93
N SER A 102 3.95 4.61 22.27
CA SER A 102 4.78 3.66 23.01
C SER A 102 4.33 2.21 22.83
N GLU A 103 3.02 1.95 22.82
CA GLU A 103 2.46 0.61 22.59
C GLU A 103 2.76 0.12 21.16
N ALA A 104 2.57 0.96 20.16
CA ALA A 104 2.86 0.60 18.78
C ALA A 104 4.35 0.26 18.56
N ILE A 105 5.25 1.02 19.18
CA ILE A 105 6.70 0.74 19.15
C ILE A 105 6.99 -0.61 19.81
N ALA A 106 6.46 -0.82 21.03
CA ALA A 106 6.72 -2.01 21.83
C ALA A 106 6.20 -3.28 21.15
N GLU A 107 4.93 -3.29 20.71
CA GLU A 107 4.32 -4.43 20.02
C GLU A 107 5.06 -4.80 18.74
N THR A 108 5.45 -3.80 17.94
CA THR A 108 6.13 -4.03 16.67
C THR A 108 7.55 -4.54 16.91
N ALA A 109 8.27 -3.99 17.89
CA ALA A 109 9.60 -4.44 18.25
C ALA A 109 9.57 -5.86 18.83
N ASP A 110 8.64 -6.16 19.74
CA ASP A 110 8.45 -7.51 20.31
C ASP A 110 8.18 -8.54 19.23
N MET A 111 7.25 -8.24 18.32
CA MET A 111 6.94 -9.10 17.18
C MET A 111 8.18 -9.39 16.32
N LEU A 112 8.94 -8.37 15.95
CA LEU A 112 10.11 -8.51 15.08
C LEU A 112 11.31 -9.12 15.78
N ASN A 113 11.50 -8.85 17.07
CA ASN A 113 12.59 -9.41 17.87
C ASN A 113 12.38 -10.91 18.16
N LYS A 114 11.15 -11.34 18.47
CA LYS A 114 10.80 -12.73 18.75
C LYS A 114 10.73 -13.59 17.49
N GLN A 115 10.26 -13.02 16.39
CA GLN A 115 10.01 -13.75 15.15
C GLN A 115 11.22 -13.72 14.21
N ARG A 116 12.39 -14.18 14.65
CA ARG A 116 13.59 -14.34 13.81
C ARG A 116 13.47 -15.47 12.75
N SER A 117 12.28 -15.99 12.53
CA SER A 117 11.94 -17.13 11.68
C SER A 117 11.21 -16.72 10.38
N PRO A 118 10.59 -17.64 9.63
CA PRO A 118 9.97 -17.43 8.31
C PRO A 118 9.01 -16.25 8.16
N LEU A 119 8.34 -15.83 9.25
CA LEU A 119 7.50 -14.62 9.25
C LEU A 119 8.28 -13.34 8.99
N ARG A 120 9.51 -13.26 9.54
CA ARG A 120 10.41 -12.13 9.27
C ARG A 120 10.77 -12.08 7.79
N ALA A 121 11.05 -13.23 7.19
CA ALA A 121 11.30 -13.34 5.76
C ALA A 121 10.07 -12.94 4.93
N LEU A 122 8.87 -13.33 5.37
CA LEU A 122 7.61 -12.97 4.73
C LEU A 122 7.38 -11.45 4.72
N GLN A 123 7.48 -10.82 5.89
CA GLN A 123 7.31 -9.36 6.02
C GLN A 123 8.39 -8.58 5.27
N LEU A 124 9.62 -9.10 5.23
CA LEU A 124 10.72 -8.53 4.47
C LEU A 124 10.49 -8.63 2.96
N SER A 125 9.84 -9.68 2.49
CA SER A 125 9.51 -9.89 1.08
C SER A 125 8.39 -8.97 0.59
N PHE A 126 7.47 -8.58 1.48
CA PHE A 126 6.33 -7.71 1.12
C PHE A 126 6.66 -6.21 0.99
N GLY A 127 7.89 -5.78 0.96
CA GLY A 127 8.14 -4.35 0.86
C GLY A 127 9.59 -3.88 0.79
N ASN A 128 10.53 -4.72 0.38
CA ASN A 128 11.96 -4.34 0.42
C ASN A 128 12.39 -3.77 1.79
N VAL A 129 11.88 -4.39 2.85
CA VAL A 129 12.10 -3.95 4.23
C VAL A 129 13.52 -4.31 4.64
N VAL A 130 14.30 -3.32 5.05
CA VAL A 130 15.64 -3.52 5.61
C VAL A 130 15.60 -3.25 7.10
N LEU A 131 15.53 -4.32 7.89
CA LEU A 131 15.62 -4.20 9.34
C LEU A 131 17.05 -3.83 9.75
N PRO A 132 17.20 -3.02 10.82
CA PRO A 132 18.51 -2.72 11.38
C PRO A 132 19.16 -3.99 11.95
N GLU A 133 20.48 -3.99 12.02
CA GLU A 133 21.24 -5.02 12.72
C GLU A 133 20.91 -4.98 14.22
N GLY A 134 20.88 -6.15 14.85
CA GLY A 134 20.60 -6.28 16.29
C GLY A 134 19.12 -6.22 16.65
N MET A 135 18.88 -6.10 17.97
CA MET A 135 17.53 -6.05 18.54
C MET A 135 16.98 -4.63 18.48
N LEU A 136 15.71 -4.50 18.11
CA LEU A 136 14.97 -3.25 18.21
C LEU A 136 14.71 -2.90 19.71
N SER A 137 14.66 -1.62 20.02
CA SER A 137 14.21 -1.18 21.34
C SER A 137 12.71 -1.45 21.51
N GLU A 138 12.35 -2.22 22.53
CA GLU A 138 10.96 -2.58 22.84
C GLU A 138 10.25 -1.53 23.71
N ASN A 139 11.01 -0.67 24.39
CA ASN A 139 10.46 0.37 25.27
C ASN A 139 10.58 1.79 24.69
N GLY A 140 10.96 1.89 23.42
CA GLY A 140 11.15 3.17 22.73
C GLY A 140 12.39 3.96 23.17
N ALA A 141 13.25 3.42 24.08
CA ALA A 141 14.51 4.01 24.47
C ALA A 141 15.66 3.24 23.82
N ALA A 142 16.39 3.86 22.90
CA ALA A 142 17.51 3.24 22.22
C ALA A 142 18.84 3.61 22.84
N ALA A 143 19.66 2.62 23.17
CA ALA A 143 21.08 2.79 23.50
C ALA A 143 21.87 3.23 22.27
N LYS A 144 23.14 3.59 22.43
CA LYS A 144 24.02 3.94 21.31
C LYS A 144 24.10 2.80 20.28
N GLY A 145 23.86 3.09 19.03
CA GLY A 145 23.83 2.13 17.91
C GLY A 145 22.52 1.31 17.83
N GLN A 146 21.67 1.37 18.84
CA GLN A 146 20.39 0.68 18.82
C GLN A 146 19.33 1.48 18.05
N SER A 147 18.38 0.78 17.44
CA SER A 147 17.32 1.39 16.66
C SER A 147 15.93 1.22 17.32
N ILE A 148 15.10 2.23 17.11
CA ILE A 148 13.66 2.22 17.35
C ILE A 148 12.98 2.10 16.00
N LEU A 149 12.00 1.22 15.87
CA LEU A 149 11.10 1.19 14.73
C LEU A 149 9.86 2.00 15.05
N LEU A 150 9.60 3.02 14.26
CA LEU A 150 8.37 3.81 14.30
C LEU A 150 7.39 3.26 13.26
N PRO A 151 6.38 2.49 13.64
CA PRO A 151 5.40 1.90 12.72
C PRO A 151 4.28 2.91 12.44
N LEU A 152 4.63 4.06 11.83
CA LEU A 152 3.69 5.16 11.62
C LEU A 152 2.53 4.75 10.71
N SER A 153 2.80 3.92 9.71
CA SER A 153 1.76 3.36 8.86
C SER A 153 0.70 2.55 9.62
N LYS A 154 1.03 2.06 10.81
CA LYS A 154 0.15 1.29 11.69
C LYS A 154 -0.73 2.15 12.59
N ILE A 155 -0.32 3.35 12.92
CA ILE A 155 -0.97 4.17 13.97
C ILE A 155 -1.67 5.40 13.44
N ALA A 156 -1.33 5.85 12.23
CA ALA A 156 -1.93 7.05 11.67
C ALA A 156 -1.74 7.16 10.15
N TYR A 157 -2.52 8.04 9.55
CA TYR A 157 -2.33 8.53 8.19
C TYR A 157 -2.62 10.03 8.17
N LEU A 158 -2.03 10.73 7.21
CA LEU A 158 -2.30 12.14 7.02
C LEU A 158 -3.51 12.28 6.10
N HIS A 159 -4.59 12.83 6.62
CA HIS A 159 -5.80 13.13 5.86
C HIS A 159 -6.01 14.63 5.81
N HIS A 160 -6.29 15.16 4.63
CA HIS A 160 -6.57 16.56 4.42
C HIS A 160 -7.72 16.76 3.43
N VAL A 161 -8.65 17.64 3.80
CA VAL A 161 -9.71 18.13 2.92
C VAL A 161 -9.56 19.64 2.80
N GLY A 162 -9.33 20.14 1.60
CA GLY A 162 -9.10 21.57 1.35
C GLY A 162 -9.41 21.96 -0.09
N HIS A 163 -9.00 23.16 -0.48
CA HIS A 163 -9.14 23.63 -1.87
C HIS A 163 -7.93 23.29 -2.73
N MET A 164 -6.85 22.82 -2.11
CA MET A 164 -5.61 22.42 -2.77
C MET A 164 -5.10 21.14 -2.11
N LYS A 165 -4.44 20.28 -2.91
CA LYS A 165 -3.82 19.06 -2.42
C LYS A 165 -2.55 19.37 -1.62
N ILE A 166 -2.22 18.48 -0.67
CA ILE A 166 -0.93 18.51 0.03
C ILE A 166 0.19 18.25 -0.99
N ASP A 167 1.17 19.11 -1.03
CA ASP A 167 2.33 19.06 -1.92
C ASP A 167 3.67 18.90 -1.19
N GLY A 168 3.68 19.00 0.14
CA GLY A 168 4.84 18.79 1.00
C GLY A 168 4.49 18.08 2.30
N MET A 169 5.42 17.27 2.81
CA MET A 169 5.28 16.59 4.09
C MET A 169 6.60 16.55 4.84
N GLU A 170 6.52 16.70 6.15
CA GLU A 170 7.65 16.62 7.08
C GLU A 170 7.24 15.82 8.32
N ILE A 171 8.14 15.00 8.83
CA ILE A 171 7.97 14.30 10.10
C ILE A 171 8.98 14.89 11.08
N GLN A 172 8.51 15.43 12.19
CA GLN A 172 9.34 15.92 13.29
C GLN A 172 9.30 14.96 14.46
N LEU A 173 10.46 14.51 14.88
CA LEU A 173 10.62 13.63 16.04
C LEU A 173 11.12 14.44 17.23
N THR A 174 10.35 14.47 18.30
CA THR A 174 10.85 14.96 19.58
C THR A 174 11.53 13.81 20.32
N MET A 175 12.85 13.90 20.42
CA MET A 175 13.68 12.95 21.13
C MET A 175 14.00 13.48 22.54
N THR A 176 14.01 12.60 23.52
CA THR A 176 14.44 12.93 24.90
C THR A 176 15.62 12.06 25.32
N SER A 177 16.60 12.65 26.00
CA SER A 177 17.73 11.94 26.58
C SER A 177 18.04 12.59 27.95
N GLY A 178 17.62 11.92 29.01
CA GLY A 178 17.59 12.52 30.34
C GLY A 178 16.68 13.76 30.39
N ARG A 179 17.27 14.93 30.69
CA ARG A 179 16.54 16.21 30.67
C ARG A 179 16.63 16.95 29.34
N GLU A 180 17.47 16.50 28.44
CA GLU A 180 17.62 17.13 27.11
C GLU A 180 16.45 16.73 26.22
N LYS A 181 15.96 17.73 25.48
CA LYS A 181 14.92 17.56 24.46
C LYS A 181 15.47 18.10 23.12
N THR A 182 15.41 17.27 22.10
CA THR A 182 15.88 17.62 20.75
C THR A 182 14.77 17.34 19.76
N VAL A 183 14.50 18.27 18.85
CA VAL A 183 13.59 18.07 17.73
C VAL A 183 14.40 17.79 16.47
N VAL A 184 14.07 16.70 15.79
CA VAL A 184 14.72 16.27 14.57
C VAL A 184 13.69 16.25 13.45
N SER A 185 13.91 17.00 12.39
CA SER A 185 13.04 17.08 11.23
C SER A 185 13.48 16.09 10.14
N PHE A 186 12.55 15.37 9.59
CA PHE A 186 12.74 14.44 8.49
C PHE A 186 11.78 14.81 7.34
N PRO A 187 12.28 15.40 6.25
CA PRO A 187 11.45 15.71 5.09
C PRO A 187 11.03 14.42 4.39
N VAL A 188 9.75 14.31 4.08
CA VAL A 188 9.19 13.18 3.34
C VAL A 188 9.00 13.60 1.89
N GLN A 189 9.66 12.89 0.99
CA GLN A 189 9.48 13.14 -0.43
C GLN A 189 8.18 12.51 -0.91
N LEU A 190 7.20 13.34 -1.25
CA LEU A 190 5.98 12.92 -1.90
C LEU A 190 6.25 12.62 -3.38
N THR A 191 5.65 11.56 -3.88
CA THR A 191 5.67 11.17 -5.29
C THR A 191 4.27 11.31 -5.85
N PRO A 192 3.86 12.46 -6.40
CA PRO A 192 2.56 12.61 -7.01
C PRO A 192 2.37 11.60 -8.13
N TYR A 193 1.18 11.03 -8.21
CA TYR A 193 0.84 10.05 -9.22
C TYR A 193 -0.53 10.34 -9.83
N GLU A 194 -0.59 10.24 -11.14
CA GLU A 194 -1.83 10.30 -11.92
C GLU A 194 -1.93 9.02 -12.74
N VAL A 195 -3.10 8.38 -12.72
CA VAL A 195 -3.39 7.17 -13.48
C VAL A 195 -3.22 7.48 -14.97
N LYS A 196 -2.43 6.67 -15.67
CA LYS A 196 -2.05 6.91 -17.07
C LYS A 196 -3.00 6.24 -18.05
N GLY A 197 -3.55 5.07 -17.65
CA GLY A 197 -4.50 4.32 -18.46
C GLY A 197 -5.94 4.81 -18.28
N LYS A 198 -6.77 4.57 -19.30
CA LYS A 198 -8.23 4.63 -19.19
C LYS A 198 -8.72 3.25 -18.83
N TYR A 199 -9.17 3.06 -17.62
CA TYR A 199 -9.49 1.75 -17.09
C TYR A 199 -10.98 1.60 -16.80
N ILE A 200 -11.50 0.37 -16.96
CA ILE A 200 -12.84 -0.01 -16.51
C ILE A 200 -12.74 -0.87 -15.25
N PHE A 201 -13.82 -0.93 -14.50
CA PHE A 201 -13.91 -1.76 -13.31
C PHE A 201 -13.77 -3.25 -13.65
N PRO A 202 -13.02 -4.05 -12.86
CA PRO A 202 -12.63 -5.42 -13.25
C PRO A 202 -13.74 -6.46 -13.15
N VAL A 203 -14.91 -6.13 -12.60
CA VAL A 203 -16.06 -7.04 -12.43
C VAL A 203 -17.35 -6.30 -12.73
N LYS A 204 -18.34 -6.99 -13.37
CA LYS A 204 -19.67 -6.43 -13.62
C LYS A 204 -20.68 -6.77 -12.51
N GLY A 205 -21.73 -5.96 -12.44
CA GLY A 205 -22.87 -6.16 -11.54
C GLY A 205 -22.65 -5.56 -10.15
N ASP A 206 -23.52 -5.89 -9.22
CA ASP A 206 -23.51 -5.34 -7.87
C ASP A 206 -22.32 -5.89 -7.08
N VAL A 207 -21.37 -5.02 -6.79
CA VAL A 207 -20.14 -5.32 -6.07
C VAL A 207 -19.95 -4.32 -4.93
N GLN A 208 -19.40 -4.80 -3.85
CA GLN A 208 -19.02 -4.02 -2.68
C GLN A 208 -17.52 -4.16 -2.46
N MET A 209 -16.84 -3.10 -2.06
CA MET A 209 -15.49 -3.21 -1.55
C MET A 209 -15.52 -3.67 -0.10
N ALA A 210 -14.97 -4.86 0.17
CA ALA A 210 -14.89 -5.40 1.52
C ALA A 210 -13.96 -4.57 2.41
N PHE A 211 -12.88 -4.06 1.79
CA PHE A 211 -11.91 -3.21 2.46
C PHE A 211 -11.56 -2.05 1.53
N LEU A 212 -11.71 -0.84 2.04
CA LEU A 212 -11.35 0.35 1.29
C LEU A 212 -9.84 0.37 1.02
N PRO A 213 -9.40 0.89 -0.14
CA PRO A 213 -7.98 1.03 -0.47
C PRO A 213 -7.18 1.74 0.61
N LEU A 214 -7.81 2.65 1.34
CA LEU A 214 -7.23 3.40 2.44
C LEU A 214 -7.45 2.74 3.80
N SER A 215 -8.12 1.58 3.86
CA SER A 215 -8.32 0.88 5.13
C SER A 215 -6.99 0.32 5.62
N TYR A 216 -6.64 0.78 6.78
CA TYR A 216 -5.37 0.60 7.46
C TYR A 216 -5.01 -0.88 7.73
N ILE A 217 -6.01 -1.73 7.95
CA ILE A 217 -5.80 -3.02 8.61
C ILE A 217 -5.35 -4.11 7.62
N HIS A 218 -5.77 -4.05 6.36
CA HIS A 218 -5.66 -5.21 5.47
C HIS A 218 -4.50 -5.12 4.46
N HIS A 219 -4.46 -4.10 3.63
CA HIS A 219 -3.50 -4.02 2.52
C HIS A 219 -2.34 -3.05 2.75
N ARG A 220 -2.52 -2.06 3.58
CA ARG A 220 -1.50 -1.03 3.81
C ARG A 220 -0.21 -1.51 4.47
N GLY A 221 -0.17 -2.75 4.97
CA GLY A 221 1.07 -3.38 5.44
C GLY A 221 2.09 -3.65 4.34
N SER A 222 1.62 -3.80 3.08
CA SER A 222 2.45 -4.05 1.90
C SER A 222 2.54 -2.81 1.01
N ALA A 223 3.72 -2.50 0.49
CA ALA A 223 3.90 -1.37 -0.42
C ALA A 223 3.15 -1.59 -1.74
N SER A 224 3.14 -2.80 -2.27
CA SER A 224 2.47 -3.14 -3.53
C SER A 224 0.96 -3.16 -3.43
N GLN A 225 0.43 -3.41 -2.23
CA GLN A 225 -1.01 -3.52 -1.98
C GLN A 225 -1.61 -2.25 -1.36
N GLU A 226 -0.86 -1.16 -1.26
CA GLU A 226 -1.31 0.06 -0.57
C GLU A 226 -2.67 0.57 -1.03
N PHE A 227 -2.98 0.41 -2.31
CA PHE A 227 -4.24 0.83 -2.93
C PHE A 227 -5.06 -0.36 -3.45
N ALA A 228 -4.76 -1.58 -3.00
CA ALA A 228 -5.49 -2.76 -3.41
C ALA A 228 -6.95 -2.74 -2.92
N MET A 229 -7.80 -3.42 -3.65
CA MET A 229 -9.23 -3.58 -3.36
C MET A 229 -9.58 -5.05 -3.27
N ASP A 230 -10.38 -5.41 -2.26
CA ASP A 230 -11.07 -6.69 -2.20
C ASP A 230 -12.54 -6.49 -2.58
N LEU A 231 -12.92 -7.03 -3.72
CA LEU A 231 -14.26 -6.89 -4.29
C LEU A 231 -15.10 -8.10 -3.95
N VAL A 232 -16.17 -7.90 -3.20
CA VAL A 232 -17.16 -8.92 -2.83
C VAL A 232 -18.50 -8.65 -3.50
N GLY A 233 -19.37 -9.64 -3.57
CA GLY A 233 -20.71 -9.44 -4.09
C GLY A 233 -21.56 -8.58 -3.16
N ALA A 234 -22.25 -7.57 -3.70
CA ALA A 234 -23.20 -6.78 -2.95
C ALA A 234 -24.58 -7.42 -2.96
N ASN A 235 -25.27 -7.41 -1.81
CA ASN A 235 -26.69 -7.68 -1.72
C ASN A 235 -27.42 -6.36 -1.47
N GLN A 236 -28.14 -5.87 -2.49
CA GLN A 236 -28.89 -4.61 -2.37
C GLN A 236 -29.96 -4.62 -1.26
N LYS A 237 -30.35 -5.79 -0.77
CA LYS A 237 -31.38 -5.93 0.29
C LYS A 237 -30.80 -5.82 1.71
N ASP A 238 -29.49 -5.97 1.85
CA ASP A 238 -28.82 -6.00 3.16
C ASP A 238 -27.51 -5.21 3.11
N ALA A 239 -27.64 -3.90 2.97
CA ALA A 239 -26.50 -2.97 2.91
C ALA A 239 -25.59 -2.99 4.16
N ALA A 240 -26.00 -3.68 5.21
CA ALA A 240 -25.27 -3.82 6.46
C ALA A 240 -24.43 -5.11 6.56
N SER A 241 -24.51 -6.04 5.61
CA SER A 241 -23.74 -7.28 5.68
C SER A 241 -22.50 -7.22 4.77
N PHE A 242 -21.33 -7.36 5.34
CA PHE A 242 -20.03 -7.38 4.67
C PHE A 242 -19.86 -8.52 3.64
N THR A 243 -20.77 -9.44 3.59
CA THR A 243 -20.77 -10.57 2.67
C THR A 243 -22.15 -10.71 2.07
N ALA A 244 -22.29 -10.38 0.80
CA ALA A 244 -23.49 -10.71 0.06
C ALA A 244 -23.52 -12.23 -0.15
N ILE A 245 -24.02 -12.90 0.84
CA ILE A 245 -24.22 -14.35 0.88
C ILE A 245 -25.61 -14.61 0.37
N SER A 246 -25.76 -15.53 -0.56
CA SER A 246 -27.09 -15.97 -1.01
C SER A 246 -27.88 -16.68 0.10
N ARG A 247 -27.21 -17.05 1.20
CA ARG A 247 -27.77 -17.72 2.38
C ARG A 247 -27.19 -17.17 3.67
N PRO A 248 -27.95 -17.22 4.80
CA PRO A 248 -27.51 -16.73 6.10
C PRO A 248 -26.23 -17.40 6.62
N THR A 249 -25.96 -18.65 6.22
CA THR A 249 -24.75 -19.39 6.56
C THR A 249 -24.26 -20.09 5.29
N PRO A 250 -23.16 -19.61 4.67
CA PRO A 250 -22.64 -20.22 3.46
C PRO A 250 -22.17 -21.65 3.74
N ARG A 251 -22.53 -22.57 2.86
CA ARG A 251 -22.13 -23.99 2.92
C ARG A 251 -21.30 -24.40 1.71
N ALA A 252 -21.29 -23.58 0.67
CA ALA A 252 -20.52 -23.79 -0.53
C ALA A 252 -20.04 -22.45 -1.10
N LEU A 253 -18.97 -22.47 -1.89
CA LEU A 253 -18.46 -21.27 -2.58
C LEU A 253 -19.53 -20.63 -3.46
N SER A 254 -20.38 -21.43 -4.09
CA SER A 254 -21.51 -20.98 -4.92
C SER A 254 -22.59 -20.22 -4.15
N ASP A 255 -22.56 -20.22 -2.83
CA ASP A 255 -23.48 -19.42 -2.00
C ASP A 255 -23.08 -17.94 -1.97
N TYR A 256 -21.84 -17.62 -2.39
CA TYR A 256 -21.37 -16.24 -2.52
C TYR A 256 -21.70 -15.66 -3.89
N SER A 257 -22.39 -14.53 -3.93
CA SER A 257 -22.88 -13.94 -5.17
C SER A 257 -21.79 -13.49 -6.15
N ILE A 258 -20.56 -13.33 -5.69
CA ILE A 258 -19.43 -12.97 -6.55
C ILE A 258 -18.67 -14.19 -7.09
N TRP A 259 -18.75 -15.35 -6.44
CA TRP A 259 -18.04 -16.55 -6.89
C TRP A 259 -18.44 -16.95 -8.31
N GLY A 260 -17.45 -17.23 -9.15
CA GLY A 260 -17.64 -17.58 -10.56
C GLY A 260 -17.99 -16.40 -11.47
N ARG A 261 -18.12 -15.16 -10.97
CA ARG A 261 -18.31 -13.97 -11.84
C ARG A 261 -17.10 -13.77 -12.73
N GLU A 262 -17.35 -13.23 -13.94
CA GLU A 262 -16.32 -12.95 -14.91
C GLU A 262 -15.42 -11.80 -14.44
N VAL A 263 -14.11 -12.03 -14.55
CA VAL A 263 -13.07 -11.03 -14.32
C VAL A 263 -12.62 -10.47 -15.67
N LEU A 264 -12.61 -9.16 -15.77
CA LEU A 264 -12.33 -8.41 -16.99
C LEU A 264 -10.96 -7.77 -16.95
N ALA A 265 -10.23 -7.78 -18.06
CA ALA A 265 -9.07 -6.92 -18.23
C ALA A 265 -9.51 -5.45 -18.15
N ILE A 266 -8.92 -4.68 -17.24
CA ILE A 266 -9.31 -3.27 -17.02
C ILE A 266 -8.96 -2.35 -18.19
N GLY A 267 -7.99 -2.74 -19.00
CA GLY A 267 -7.47 -1.99 -20.15
C GLY A 267 -6.75 -2.90 -21.14
N GLU A 268 -6.28 -2.30 -22.21
CA GLU A 268 -5.39 -3.00 -23.15
C GLU A 268 -4.06 -3.34 -22.46
N GLY A 269 -3.42 -4.43 -22.88
CA GLY A 269 -2.13 -4.83 -22.32
C GLY A 269 -1.64 -6.18 -22.83
N VAL A 270 -0.60 -6.66 -22.18
CA VAL A 270 -0.01 -7.98 -22.42
C VAL A 270 0.07 -8.71 -21.10
N VAL A 271 -0.41 -9.94 -21.06
CA VAL A 271 -0.25 -10.81 -19.89
C VAL A 271 1.24 -11.10 -19.69
N VAL A 272 1.76 -10.80 -18.52
CA VAL A 272 3.19 -11.02 -18.19
C VAL A 272 3.40 -12.17 -17.23
N GLU A 273 2.38 -12.53 -16.45
CA GLU A 273 2.45 -13.61 -15.47
C GLU A 273 1.05 -14.16 -15.17
N MET A 274 0.95 -15.44 -14.84
CA MET A 274 -0.29 -16.07 -14.39
C MET A 274 -0.02 -17.35 -13.59
N GLY A 275 -0.98 -17.72 -12.73
CA GLY A 275 -1.07 -19.02 -12.06
C GLY A 275 -2.51 -19.51 -12.08
N ASP A 276 -2.71 -20.80 -12.40
CA ASP A 276 -4.04 -21.43 -12.48
C ASP A 276 -4.03 -22.89 -11.98
N GLN A 277 -3.15 -23.19 -11.05
CA GLN A 277 -2.96 -24.57 -10.54
C GLN A 277 -3.27 -24.71 -9.05
N PHE A 278 -3.75 -23.64 -8.42
CA PHE A 278 -4.14 -23.70 -7.03
C PHE A 278 -5.52 -24.35 -6.89
N PRO A 279 -5.64 -25.48 -6.15
CA PRO A 279 -6.92 -26.13 -5.99
C PRO A 279 -7.86 -25.32 -5.09
N GLU A 280 -9.13 -25.21 -5.48
CA GLU A 280 -10.18 -24.49 -4.75
C GLU A 280 -10.94 -25.39 -3.77
N GLU A 281 -10.30 -26.43 -3.27
CA GLU A 281 -10.94 -27.47 -2.45
C GLU A 281 -11.43 -27.00 -1.09
N ARG A 282 -11.07 -25.79 -0.66
CA ARG A 282 -11.35 -25.33 0.70
C ARG A 282 -12.30 -24.15 0.72
N MET A 283 -13.47 -24.36 1.24
CA MET A 283 -14.23 -23.27 1.85
C MET A 283 -13.65 -23.06 3.26
N SER A 284 -12.84 -22.02 3.44
CA SER A 284 -12.43 -21.60 4.78
C SER A 284 -13.67 -21.04 5.48
N ASP A 285 -13.98 -21.56 6.67
CA ASP A 285 -14.94 -20.88 7.54
C ASP A 285 -14.40 -19.46 7.80
N PRO A 286 -15.15 -18.39 7.47
CA PRO A 286 -14.71 -17.02 7.74
C PRO A 286 -14.31 -16.80 9.20
N ALA A 287 -14.91 -17.52 10.15
CA ALA A 287 -14.54 -17.49 11.55
C ALA A 287 -13.14 -18.08 11.81
N GLU A 288 -12.72 -19.09 11.06
CA GLU A 288 -11.36 -19.65 11.17
C GLU A 288 -10.32 -18.68 10.65
N PHE A 289 -10.60 -17.98 9.54
CA PHE A 289 -9.66 -17.03 8.93
C PHE A 289 -9.33 -15.85 9.88
N THR A 290 -10.27 -15.47 10.72
CA THR A 290 -10.07 -14.39 11.70
C THR A 290 -9.28 -14.83 12.94
N LYS A 291 -9.06 -16.14 13.14
CA LYS A 291 -8.28 -16.63 14.29
C LYS A 291 -6.82 -16.21 14.18
N PRO A 292 -6.22 -15.74 15.29
CA PRO A 292 -4.79 -15.40 15.30
C PRO A 292 -3.92 -16.55 14.81
N GLY A 293 -3.10 -16.29 13.80
CA GLY A 293 -2.16 -17.26 13.24
C GLY A 293 -2.73 -18.21 12.17
N TYR A 294 -4.01 -18.17 11.85
CA TYR A 294 -4.60 -19.03 10.80
C TYR A 294 -3.98 -18.76 9.44
N ALA A 295 -4.01 -17.52 8.97
CA ALA A 295 -3.42 -17.13 7.68
C ALA A 295 -1.92 -17.50 7.60
N LEU A 296 -1.20 -17.30 8.70
CA LEU A 296 0.20 -17.69 8.79
C LEU A 296 0.39 -19.21 8.72
N GLY A 297 -0.44 -19.99 9.37
CA GLY A 297 -0.44 -21.45 9.32
C GLY A 297 -0.65 -21.95 7.89
N LEU A 298 -1.63 -21.39 7.21
CA LEU A 298 -1.93 -21.66 5.81
C LEU A 298 -0.74 -21.34 4.90
N LEU A 299 -0.15 -20.17 5.02
CA LEU A 299 1.02 -19.79 4.24
C LEU A 299 2.23 -20.70 4.50
N LYS A 300 2.50 -21.06 5.76
CA LYS A 300 3.58 -22.00 6.10
C LYS A 300 3.39 -23.36 5.45
N GLU A 301 2.15 -23.82 5.30
CA GLU A 301 1.82 -25.08 4.64
C GLU A 301 1.99 -24.99 3.12
N LEU A 302 1.51 -23.90 2.53
CA LEU A 302 1.39 -23.75 1.08
C LEU A 302 2.68 -23.30 0.40
N ILE A 303 3.44 -22.39 0.99
CA ILE A 303 4.64 -21.83 0.37
C ILE A 303 5.64 -22.90 -0.10
N PRO A 304 5.96 -23.94 0.69
CA PRO A 304 6.86 -25.00 0.25
C PRO A 304 6.32 -25.84 -0.92
N LYS A 305 5.00 -25.88 -1.10
CA LYS A 305 4.34 -26.70 -2.12
C LYS A 305 4.18 -25.97 -3.46
N ILE A 306 3.81 -24.71 -3.42
CA ILE A 306 3.37 -23.95 -4.60
C ILE A 306 4.08 -22.62 -4.78
N GLY A 307 5.03 -22.29 -3.92
CA GLY A 307 5.76 -21.02 -3.94
C GLY A 307 4.96 -19.84 -3.35
N TRP A 308 5.66 -18.73 -3.16
CA TRP A 308 5.14 -17.56 -2.47
C TRP A 308 3.97 -16.89 -3.19
N THR A 309 4.11 -16.63 -4.49
CA THR A 309 3.08 -15.90 -5.25
C THR A 309 1.78 -16.68 -5.26
N ASN A 310 1.83 -17.98 -5.61
CA ASN A 310 0.63 -18.81 -5.62
C ASN A 310 0.03 -19.00 -4.22
N ALA A 311 0.85 -19.11 -3.18
CA ALA A 311 0.34 -19.27 -1.81
C ALA A 311 -0.43 -18.02 -1.32
N VAL A 312 0.01 -16.83 -1.73
CA VAL A 312 -0.62 -15.56 -1.34
C VAL A 312 -1.73 -15.18 -2.33
N ALA A 313 -1.40 -15.07 -3.61
CA ALA A 313 -2.32 -14.60 -4.64
C ALA A 313 -3.33 -15.66 -5.11
N GLY A 314 -3.09 -16.94 -4.81
CA GLY A 314 -3.87 -18.04 -5.37
C GLY A 314 -3.67 -18.16 -6.87
N ASN A 315 -4.74 -18.46 -7.60
CA ASN A 315 -4.73 -18.31 -9.05
C ASN A 315 -4.82 -16.83 -9.40
N TYR A 316 -3.99 -16.39 -10.35
CA TYR A 316 -3.84 -14.96 -10.62
C TYR A 316 -3.45 -14.66 -12.06
N VAL A 317 -3.64 -13.41 -12.48
CA VAL A 317 -3.17 -12.85 -13.75
C VAL A 317 -2.53 -11.50 -13.48
N ILE A 318 -1.37 -11.23 -14.13
CA ILE A 318 -0.74 -9.91 -14.13
C ILE A 318 -0.64 -9.42 -15.58
N ILE A 319 -1.14 -8.19 -15.82
CA ILE A 319 -1.16 -7.54 -17.14
C ILE A 319 -0.27 -6.30 -17.10
N ASP A 320 0.63 -6.19 -18.06
CA ASP A 320 1.42 -4.99 -18.35
C ASP A 320 0.67 -4.11 -19.37
N HIS A 321 0.23 -2.92 -18.95
CA HIS A 321 -0.49 -1.96 -19.79
C HIS A 321 0.41 -1.13 -20.71
N LYS A 322 1.73 -1.41 -20.73
CA LYS A 322 2.74 -0.76 -21.59
C LYS A 322 2.90 0.75 -21.37
N ASN A 323 2.41 1.25 -20.25
CA ASN A 323 2.52 2.65 -19.83
C ASN A 323 3.25 2.81 -18.49
N GLY A 324 3.81 1.71 -17.96
CA GLY A 324 4.45 1.62 -16.64
C GLY A 324 3.47 1.30 -15.52
N GLU A 325 2.27 0.85 -15.85
CA GLU A 325 1.26 0.35 -14.93
C GLU A 325 0.99 -1.14 -15.18
N PHE A 326 0.83 -1.89 -14.10
CA PHE A 326 0.57 -3.32 -14.12
C PHE A 326 -0.65 -3.60 -13.25
N SER A 327 -1.64 -4.32 -13.77
CA SER A 327 -2.78 -4.78 -12.98
C SER A 327 -2.62 -6.22 -12.57
N ALA A 328 -2.94 -6.52 -11.30
CA ALA A 328 -2.96 -7.89 -10.77
C ALA A 328 -4.36 -8.25 -10.31
N TYR A 329 -4.79 -9.45 -10.68
CA TYR A 329 -6.09 -10.06 -10.38
C TYR A 329 -5.84 -11.36 -9.64
N CYS A 330 -6.27 -11.48 -8.39
CA CYS A 330 -5.92 -12.60 -7.53
C CYS A 330 -7.15 -13.34 -7.00
N HIS A 331 -6.91 -14.50 -6.37
CA HIS A 331 -7.91 -15.41 -5.82
C HIS A 331 -8.89 -15.94 -6.87
N LEU A 332 -8.41 -16.10 -8.11
CA LEU A 332 -9.22 -16.56 -9.23
C LEU A 332 -9.65 -18.02 -9.06
N GLN A 333 -10.79 -18.38 -9.63
CA GLN A 333 -11.34 -19.72 -9.61
C GLN A 333 -10.39 -20.71 -10.31
N GLU A 334 -10.22 -21.90 -9.74
CA GLU A 334 -9.40 -22.98 -10.31
C GLU A 334 -9.85 -23.31 -11.74
N GLY A 335 -8.88 -23.43 -12.67
CA GLY A 335 -9.12 -23.78 -14.07
C GLY A 335 -9.90 -22.73 -14.87
N SER A 336 -10.06 -21.50 -14.32
CA SER A 336 -10.84 -20.47 -14.99
C SER A 336 -10.02 -19.46 -15.80
N VAL A 337 -8.70 -19.44 -15.65
CA VAL A 337 -7.84 -18.49 -16.35
C VAL A 337 -7.81 -18.81 -17.85
N ARG A 338 -8.15 -17.81 -18.68
CA ARG A 338 -8.32 -17.95 -20.13
C ARG A 338 -7.16 -17.38 -20.94
N VAL A 339 -6.15 -16.87 -20.28
CA VAL A 339 -5.03 -16.18 -20.90
C VAL A 339 -3.71 -16.73 -20.36
N LYS A 340 -2.62 -16.55 -21.14
CA LYS A 340 -1.27 -16.98 -20.76
C LYS A 340 -0.26 -15.87 -21.02
N PRO A 341 0.94 -15.93 -20.43
CA PRO A 341 1.99 -14.96 -20.67
C PRO A 341 2.29 -14.80 -22.17
N GLY A 342 2.34 -13.54 -22.62
CA GLY A 342 2.49 -13.14 -24.02
C GLY A 342 1.17 -12.84 -24.74
N ASP A 343 0.02 -13.25 -24.21
CA ASP A 343 -1.27 -12.93 -24.82
C ASP A 343 -1.56 -11.43 -24.71
N LYS A 344 -2.07 -10.85 -25.82
CA LYS A 344 -2.61 -9.50 -25.84
C LYS A 344 -4.05 -9.53 -25.37
N VAL A 345 -4.39 -8.62 -24.47
CA VAL A 345 -5.75 -8.42 -23.98
C VAL A 345 -6.27 -7.05 -24.37
N HIS A 346 -7.57 -6.96 -24.63
CA HIS A 346 -8.26 -5.68 -24.79
C HIS A 346 -9.13 -5.38 -23.58
N GLN A 347 -9.48 -4.12 -23.39
CA GLN A 347 -10.37 -3.68 -22.33
C GLN A 347 -11.71 -4.44 -22.39
N GLY A 348 -12.17 -4.95 -21.25
CA GLY A 348 -13.40 -5.72 -21.14
C GLY A 348 -13.31 -7.19 -21.57
N MET A 349 -12.13 -7.65 -22.01
CA MET A 349 -11.92 -9.08 -22.27
C MET A 349 -12.04 -9.90 -21.00
N VAL A 350 -12.81 -10.98 -21.03
CA VAL A 350 -12.91 -11.93 -19.90
C VAL A 350 -11.62 -12.73 -19.82
N ILE A 351 -10.91 -12.59 -18.72
CA ILE A 351 -9.59 -13.22 -18.48
C ILE A 351 -9.66 -14.41 -17.51
N ALA A 352 -10.64 -14.41 -16.61
CA ALA A 352 -10.82 -15.47 -15.60
C ALA A 352 -12.21 -15.36 -14.94
N ARG A 353 -12.39 -16.09 -13.82
CA ARG A 353 -13.54 -15.99 -12.93
C ARG A 353 -13.09 -15.78 -11.48
N VAL A 354 -13.92 -15.07 -10.70
CA VAL A 354 -13.67 -14.88 -9.27
C VAL A 354 -13.78 -16.20 -8.53
N GLY A 355 -12.82 -16.50 -7.69
CA GLY A 355 -12.73 -17.72 -6.89
C GLY A 355 -12.45 -17.45 -5.42
N ASN A 356 -11.79 -18.43 -4.76
CA ASN A 356 -11.37 -18.38 -3.36
C ASN A 356 -10.01 -19.06 -3.13
N THR A 357 -9.11 -18.97 -4.09
CA THR A 357 -7.80 -19.62 -4.04
C THR A 357 -6.76 -18.77 -3.31
N GLY A 358 -5.70 -19.38 -2.77
CA GLY A 358 -4.62 -18.70 -2.08
C GLY A 358 -4.96 -18.28 -0.64
N ASN A 359 -4.41 -17.14 -0.20
CA ASN A 359 -4.67 -16.57 1.12
C ASN A 359 -6.00 -15.82 1.12
N SER A 360 -7.10 -16.54 1.00
CA SER A 360 -8.45 -16.02 0.92
C SER A 360 -9.37 -16.67 1.94
N GLY A 361 -10.12 -15.87 2.69
CA GLY A 361 -11.08 -16.31 3.69
C GLY A 361 -12.50 -16.49 3.18
N ALA A 362 -12.83 -15.88 2.05
CA ALA A 362 -14.13 -15.96 1.39
C ALA A 362 -13.99 -15.53 -0.07
N PRO A 363 -14.88 -15.97 -0.99
CA PRO A 363 -14.82 -15.57 -2.39
C PRO A 363 -14.81 -14.05 -2.58
N HIS A 364 -13.75 -13.56 -3.22
CA HIS A 364 -13.59 -12.16 -3.59
C HIS A 364 -12.58 -12.03 -4.73
N LEU A 365 -12.58 -10.90 -5.41
CA LEU A 365 -11.49 -10.51 -6.28
C LEU A 365 -10.58 -9.53 -5.54
N HIS A 366 -9.36 -9.96 -5.22
CA HIS A 366 -8.31 -9.02 -4.86
C HIS A 366 -7.74 -8.41 -6.14
N PHE A 367 -7.77 -7.08 -6.21
CA PHE A 367 -7.33 -6.32 -7.37
C PHE A 367 -6.40 -5.19 -6.95
N GLN A 368 -5.29 -5.01 -7.68
CA GLN A 368 -4.34 -3.92 -7.45
C GLN A 368 -3.70 -3.41 -8.74
N LEU A 369 -3.36 -2.12 -8.76
CA LEU A 369 -2.52 -1.49 -9.77
C LEU A 369 -1.13 -1.24 -9.18
N MET A 370 -0.08 -1.50 -9.97
CA MET A 370 1.32 -1.46 -9.52
C MET A 370 2.23 -0.76 -10.52
N ASP A 371 3.40 -0.32 -10.07
CA ASP A 371 4.42 0.29 -10.94
C ASP A 371 5.42 -0.72 -11.54
N SER A 372 5.29 -2.00 -11.21
CA SER A 372 6.06 -3.09 -11.80
C SER A 372 5.30 -4.42 -11.71
N ARG A 373 5.79 -5.44 -12.42
CA ARG A 373 5.20 -6.78 -12.40
C ARG A 373 5.44 -7.57 -11.11
N ASP A 374 6.39 -7.14 -10.30
CA ASP A 374 6.75 -7.85 -9.07
C ASP A 374 5.69 -7.60 -8.00
N PHE A 375 4.84 -8.60 -7.78
CA PHE A 375 3.72 -8.54 -6.85
C PHE A 375 4.11 -8.15 -5.42
N PHE A 376 5.34 -8.41 -4.99
CA PHE A 376 5.78 -8.17 -3.61
C PHE A 376 6.60 -6.88 -3.43
N THR A 377 7.37 -6.49 -4.44
CA THR A 377 8.34 -5.39 -4.33
C THR A 377 7.92 -4.12 -5.07
N ALA A 378 6.87 -4.19 -5.88
CA ALA A 378 6.27 -3.03 -6.55
C ALA A 378 5.73 -2.01 -5.55
N ASN A 379 5.51 -0.79 -6.01
CA ASN A 379 4.65 0.14 -5.30
C ASN A 379 3.23 0.01 -5.85
N GLY A 380 2.24 -0.08 -4.95
CA GLY A 380 0.84 0.07 -5.30
C GLY A 380 0.57 1.47 -5.83
N LEU A 381 -0.30 1.56 -6.80
CA LEU A 381 -0.67 2.81 -7.45
C LEU A 381 -2.15 3.12 -7.19
N PRO A 382 -2.52 4.37 -6.89
CA PRO A 382 -3.91 4.78 -6.90
C PRO A 382 -4.55 4.46 -8.26
N MET A 383 -5.82 4.10 -8.25
CA MET A 383 -6.52 3.73 -9.47
C MET A 383 -7.83 4.50 -9.62
N MET A 384 -8.23 4.72 -10.87
CA MET A 384 -9.51 5.33 -11.25
C MET A 384 -10.11 4.52 -12.39
N PHE A 385 -11.45 4.43 -12.43
CA PHE A 385 -12.18 3.70 -13.46
C PHE A 385 -13.18 4.62 -14.15
N ASP A 386 -13.18 4.62 -15.47
CA ASP A 386 -14.01 5.52 -16.29
C ASP A 386 -15.50 5.16 -16.23
N ASN A 387 -15.84 3.90 -15.94
CA ASN A 387 -17.21 3.40 -15.89
C ASN A 387 -17.82 3.33 -14.48
N VAL A 388 -17.13 3.89 -13.48
CA VAL A 388 -17.60 3.97 -12.09
C VAL A 388 -17.48 5.41 -11.63
N PRO A 389 -18.52 6.02 -11.02
CA PRO A 389 -18.41 7.36 -10.46
C PRO A 389 -17.24 7.46 -9.48
N ALA A 390 -16.47 8.55 -9.54
CA ALA A 390 -15.32 8.77 -8.64
C ALA A 390 -15.70 8.70 -7.14
N GLN A 391 -16.94 9.04 -6.80
CA GLN A 391 -17.52 8.94 -5.46
C GLN A 391 -17.53 7.49 -4.91
N VAL A 392 -17.53 6.50 -5.81
CA VAL A 392 -17.52 5.07 -5.44
C VAL A 392 -16.13 4.60 -5.06
N MET A 393 -15.09 5.25 -5.56
CA MET A 393 -13.68 4.93 -5.29
C MET A 393 -13.21 5.47 -3.94
N ILE A 394 -13.83 6.52 -3.49
CA ILE A 394 -13.59 7.12 -2.18
C ILE A 394 -14.90 6.97 -1.44
N ALA A 395 -14.90 6.14 -0.40
CA ALA A 395 -16.08 5.95 0.42
C ALA A 395 -16.80 7.28 0.62
N GLU A 396 -18.12 7.28 0.52
CA GLU A 396 -18.90 8.40 1.01
C GLU A 396 -18.54 8.57 2.49
N PHE A 397 -17.68 9.54 2.75
CA PHE A 397 -17.32 9.91 4.10
C PHE A 397 -18.39 10.85 4.63
N PRO A 398 -19.29 10.42 5.50
CA PRO A 398 -20.11 11.37 6.22
C PRO A 398 -19.17 12.14 7.15
N VAL A 399 -18.85 13.36 6.77
CA VAL A 399 -18.11 14.29 7.61
C VAL A 399 -19.00 14.64 8.79
N LYS A 400 -18.85 13.93 9.89
CA LYS A 400 -19.45 14.29 11.17
C LYS A 400 -18.34 14.87 12.04
N GLY A 401 -18.23 16.21 12.02
CA GLY A 401 -17.13 16.94 12.65
C GLY A 401 -15.83 16.83 11.87
N ASN A 402 -14.69 17.03 12.49
CA ASN A 402 -13.36 16.94 11.87
C ASN A 402 -12.81 15.49 11.79
N THR A 403 -13.65 14.49 11.98
CA THR A 403 -13.30 13.08 11.92
C THR A 403 -14.09 12.40 10.83
N LEU A 404 -13.37 11.80 9.86
CA LEU A 404 -13.95 10.91 8.89
C LEU A 404 -14.22 9.57 9.56
N SER A 405 -15.49 9.18 9.67
CA SER A 405 -15.84 7.80 9.98
C SER A 405 -16.02 7.05 8.67
N PHE A 406 -15.26 6.00 8.46
CA PHE A 406 -15.44 5.07 7.36
C PHE A 406 -16.75 4.32 7.57
N SER A 407 -17.80 4.71 6.86
CA SER A 407 -19.01 3.90 6.80
C SER A 407 -18.90 2.89 5.67
N ASP A 408 -19.20 1.75 5.95
CA ASP A 408 -18.85 0.42 5.58
C ASP A 408 -19.21 -0.06 4.16
N SER A 409 -19.70 0.74 3.22
CA SER A 409 -20.16 0.12 1.99
C SER A 409 -20.25 1.10 0.83
N ILE A 410 -19.46 0.82 -0.20
CA ILE A 410 -19.67 1.44 -1.51
C ILE A 410 -20.30 0.39 -2.40
N PHE A 411 -21.54 0.65 -2.85
CA PHE A 411 -22.18 -0.16 -3.86
C PHE A 411 -21.85 0.39 -5.23
N ALA A 412 -21.12 -0.36 -6.04
CA ALA A 412 -20.98 -0.08 -7.44
C ALA A 412 -21.92 -0.97 -8.25
N ALA A 413 -23.01 -0.42 -8.73
CA ALA A 413 -23.72 -1.03 -9.85
C ALA A 413 -22.88 -0.75 -11.11
N VAL A 414 -22.08 -1.72 -11.53
CA VAL A 414 -21.26 -1.61 -12.74
C VAL A 414 -22.07 -2.16 -13.89
N PRO A 415 -22.38 -1.36 -14.95
CA PRO A 415 -23.17 -1.77 -16.10
C PRO A 415 -22.54 -2.91 -16.91
#